data_af241d24c26f937694c4719310db0ab7
#
_entry.id   af241d24c26f937694c4719310db0ab7
#
_cell.length_a   1.000
_cell.length_b   1.000
_cell.length_c   1.000
_cell.angle_alpha   90.00
_cell.angle_beta   90.00
_cell.angle_gamma   90.00
#
_symmetry.space_group_name_H-M   'P 1'
#
loop_
_entity.id
_entity.type
_entity.pdbx_description
1 polymer ?
#
loop_
_entity_poly.entity_id
_entity_poly.type
_entity_poly.pdbx_seq_one_letter_code
_entity_poly.pdbx_strand_id
1 'polypeptide(L)'
;INHKICESVINVDRRMSYTSVSAIVEDHDPAETEKYKELVPMFELMLHVSELLRTIRHERGSIDFDFDESKITVDEDGQVSYIGVYERRRSNQIIEDFMLAANETIAEDYFWQQIPFEYRIHEAPDTERVKQLSILISKFGYYFKASKENIHPKEFQKLLSKIEGEPCENLISRMTLRTMRQARYSTECEGHFGLSCKYYCHFTSPIRRYPDLQIHRIIKDN
;
A
#
# COMPACT_ATOMS: atom_id res chain seq x y z
N ILE A 1 11.14 -6.14 15.85
CA ILE A 1 10.57 -4.83 16.21
C ILE A 1 9.72 -5.06 17.44
N ASN A 2 9.92 -4.26 18.48
CA ASN A 2 9.08 -4.33 19.67
C ASN A 2 7.93 -3.31 19.54
N HIS A 3 6.71 -3.69 19.91
CA HIS A 3 5.54 -2.83 19.89
C HIS A 3 4.72 -3.00 21.17
N LYS A 4 3.88 -2.05 21.47
CA LYS A 4 2.94 -2.09 22.59
C LYS A 4 1.60 -1.53 22.13
N ILE A 5 0.53 -2.25 22.43
CA ILE A 5 -0.84 -1.85 22.16
C ILE A 5 -1.47 -1.49 23.51
N CYS A 6 -2.11 -0.33 23.59
CA CYS A 6 -2.82 0.09 24.80
C CYS A 6 -3.92 1.10 24.48
N GLU A 7 -4.94 1.15 25.31
CA GLU A 7 -5.86 2.28 25.31
C GLU A 7 -5.13 3.55 25.76
N SER A 8 -5.38 4.66 25.09
CA SER A 8 -4.71 5.92 25.41
C SER A 8 -5.64 7.12 25.24
N VAL A 9 -5.34 8.17 25.96
CA VAL A 9 -5.92 9.50 25.75
C VAL A 9 -4.88 10.35 25.05
N ILE A 10 -5.25 10.91 23.88
CA ILE A 10 -4.35 11.73 23.09
C ILE A 10 -4.78 13.19 23.10
N ASN A 11 -3.80 14.09 22.98
CA ASN A 11 -4.01 15.49 22.69
C ASN A 11 -3.24 15.81 21.41
N VAL A 12 -3.97 16.20 20.36
CA VAL A 12 -3.37 16.45 19.04
C VAL A 12 -2.80 17.87 18.99
N ASP A 13 -1.49 18.00 18.84
CA ASP A 13 -0.82 19.29 18.76
C ASP A 13 -1.19 20.06 17.49
N ARG A 14 -1.24 19.37 16.36
CA ARG A 14 -1.60 19.97 15.06
C ARG A 14 -2.31 18.97 14.17
N ARG A 15 -3.36 19.42 13.49
CA ARG A 15 -4.00 18.69 12.38
C ARG A 15 -3.32 19.12 11.09
N MET A 16 -2.51 18.22 10.52
CA MET A 16 -1.80 18.45 9.26
C MET A 16 -2.59 17.98 8.04
N SER A 17 -2.36 18.61 6.91
CA SER A 17 -2.86 18.16 5.60
C SER A 17 -1.73 17.54 4.78
N TYR A 18 -2.06 16.65 3.86
CA TYR A 18 -1.08 16.11 2.91
C TYR A 18 -0.39 17.21 2.10
N THR A 19 -1.15 18.23 1.69
CA THR A 19 -0.60 19.38 0.94
C THR A 19 0.48 20.12 1.72
N SER A 20 0.21 20.48 2.99
CA SER A 20 1.18 21.19 3.83
C SER A 20 2.43 20.34 4.10
N VAL A 21 2.26 19.05 4.40
CA VAL A 21 3.42 18.18 4.65
C VAL A 21 4.24 17.97 3.38
N SER A 22 3.62 17.78 2.21
CA SER A 22 4.36 17.69 0.96
C SER A 22 5.07 19.00 0.60
N ALA A 23 4.45 20.15 0.84
CA ALA A 23 5.10 21.44 0.64
C ALA A 23 6.39 21.58 1.49
N ILE A 24 6.40 21.00 2.70
CA ILE A 24 7.58 21.03 3.57
C ILE A 24 8.63 20.01 3.10
N VAL A 25 8.27 18.72 2.95
CA VAL A 25 9.26 17.64 2.78
C VAL A 25 9.69 17.41 1.33
N GLU A 26 8.94 17.93 0.37
CA GLU A 26 9.14 17.69 -1.06
C GLU A 26 9.42 18.99 -1.83
N ASP A 27 8.59 20.02 -1.64
CA ASP A 27 8.73 21.31 -2.32
C ASP A 27 9.69 22.26 -1.58
N HIS A 28 10.02 21.99 -0.32
CA HIS A 28 10.83 22.84 0.55
C HIS A 28 10.33 24.28 0.63
N ASP A 29 8.99 24.45 0.68
CA ASP A 29 8.35 25.76 0.76
C ASP A 29 8.74 26.52 2.02
N PRO A 30 9.35 27.72 1.92
CA PRO A 30 9.84 28.44 3.09
C PRO A 30 8.72 28.93 4.02
N ALA A 31 7.53 29.23 3.49
CA ALA A 31 6.41 29.75 4.28
C ALA A 31 5.78 28.62 5.12
N GLU A 32 5.50 27.46 4.53
CA GLU A 32 4.99 26.30 5.26
C GLU A 32 6.06 25.75 6.23
N THR A 33 7.34 25.76 5.85
CA THR A 33 8.46 25.35 6.72
C THR A 33 8.57 26.23 7.97
N GLU A 34 8.53 27.56 7.83
CA GLU A 34 8.58 28.48 8.98
C GLU A 34 7.33 28.36 9.87
N LYS A 35 6.15 28.21 9.25
CA LYS A 35 4.88 28.06 9.96
C LYS A 35 4.82 26.82 10.85
N TYR A 36 5.44 25.72 10.45
CA TYR A 36 5.46 24.44 11.15
C TYR A 36 6.86 24.00 11.58
N LYS A 37 7.79 24.93 11.75
CA LYS A 37 9.20 24.67 12.04
C LYS A 37 9.47 23.69 13.19
N GLU A 38 8.60 23.67 14.20
CA GLU A 38 8.71 22.74 15.33
C GLU A 38 8.45 21.27 14.92
N LEU A 39 7.70 21.06 13.85
CA LEU A 39 7.32 19.73 13.36
C LEU A 39 8.20 19.24 12.20
N VAL A 40 8.97 20.12 11.58
CA VAL A 40 9.83 19.77 10.42
C VAL A 40 10.76 18.60 10.71
N PRO A 41 11.50 18.55 11.85
CA PRO A 41 12.38 17.42 12.13
C PRO A 41 11.63 16.08 12.23
N MET A 42 10.39 16.10 12.74
CA MET A 42 9.54 14.92 12.80
C MET A 42 9.13 14.46 11.40
N PHE A 43 8.73 15.39 10.51
CA PHE A 43 8.35 15.03 9.14
C PHE A 43 9.51 14.47 8.33
N GLU A 44 10.72 15.02 8.48
CA GLU A 44 11.94 14.50 7.87
C GLU A 44 12.25 13.09 8.37
N LEU A 45 12.13 12.85 9.68
CA LEU A 45 12.30 11.51 10.25
C LEU A 45 11.23 10.53 9.74
N MET A 46 9.97 10.95 9.65
CA MET A 46 8.88 10.14 9.11
C MET A 46 9.15 9.78 7.64
N LEU A 47 9.62 10.73 6.82
CA LEU A 47 10.00 10.48 5.43
C LEU A 47 11.12 9.43 5.36
N HIS A 48 12.17 9.60 6.14
CA HIS A 48 13.29 8.65 6.17
C HIS A 48 12.84 7.23 6.58
N VAL A 49 12.03 7.11 7.63
CA VAL A 49 11.47 5.81 8.05
C VAL A 49 10.58 5.19 6.97
N SER A 50 9.75 6.00 6.31
CA SER A 50 8.93 5.55 5.18
C SER A 50 9.77 4.97 4.05
N GLU A 51 10.87 5.63 3.69
CA GLU A 51 11.80 5.16 2.66
C GLU A 51 12.46 3.82 3.04
N LEU A 52 12.85 3.65 4.30
CA LEU A 52 13.38 2.37 4.80
C LEU A 52 12.33 1.25 4.73
N LEU A 53 11.10 1.51 5.18
CA LEU A 53 10.00 0.54 5.13
C LEU A 53 9.69 0.14 3.68
N ARG A 54 9.69 1.10 2.76
CA ARG A 54 9.48 0.86 1.33
C ARG A 54 10.59 0.03 0.72
N THR A 55 11.86 0.32 1.06
CA THR A 55 13.01 -0.45 0.62
C THR A 55 12.88 -1.91 1.05
N ILE A 56 12.58 -2.17 2.32
CA ILE A 56 12.39 -3.52 2.86
C ILE A 56 11.25 -4.25 2.12
N ARG A 57 10.13 -3.59 1.86
CA ARG A 57 9.01 -4.20 1.11
C ARG A 57 9.40 -4.50 -0.33
N HIS A 58 10.08 -3.57 -0.98
CA HIS A 58 10.56 -3.75 -2.35
C HIS A 58 11.53 -4.93 -2.44
N GLU A 59 12.50 -5.04 -1.53
CA GLU A 59 13.44 -6.17 -1.46
C GLU A 59 12.74 -7.50 -1.21
N ARG A 60 11.65 -7.51 -0.44
CA ARG A 60 10.79 -8.68 -0.22
C ARG A 60 10.04 -9.09 -1.49
N GLY A 61 9.78 -8.15 -2.39
CA GLY A 61 9.10 -8.37 -3.67
C GLY A 61 7.67 -7.87 -3.72
N SER A 62 7.32 -6.90 -2.89
CA SER A 62 6.01 -6.22 -2.98
C SER A 62 5.79 -5.67 -4.39
N ILE A 63 4.60 -5.92 -4.94
CA ILE A 63 4.21 -5.43 -6.26
C ILE A 63 3.53 -4.08 -6.04
N ASP A 64 4.12 -3.02 -6.57
CA ASP A 64 3.53 -1.69 -6.57
C ASP A 64 2.92 -1.42 -7.94
N PHE A 65 1.59 -1.28 -7.98
CA PHE A 65 0.88 -0.87 -9.18
C PHE A 65 0.61 0.62 -9.07
N ASP A 66 1.37 1.42 -9.78
CA ASP A 66 1.17 2.86 -9.85
C ASP A 66 0.26 3.18 -11.05
N PHE A 67 -1.03 3.26 -10.79
CA PHE A 67 -2.01 3.68 -11.78
C PHE A 67 -2.47 5.09 -11.47
N ASP A 68 -2.54 5.89 -12.52
CA ASP A 68 -3.15 7.21 -12.44
C ASP A 68 -4.60 7.11 -11.96
N GLU A 69 -4.89 7.70 -10.81
CA GLU A 69 -6.24 7.87 -10.30
C GLU A 69 -6.83 9.19 -10.81
N SER A 70 -8.04 9.13 -11.35
CA SER A 70 -8.71 10.34 -11.83
C SER A 70 -9.17 11.21 -10.67
N LYS A 71 -8.76 12.48 -10.67
CA LYS A 71 -9.27 13.52 -9.78
C LYS A 71 -10.37 14.29 -10.50
N ILE A 72 -11.60 14.19 -10.01
CA ILE A 72 -12.74 14.93 -10.53
C ILE A 72 -13.04 16.06 -9.56
N THR A 73 -13.03 17.29 -10.06
CA THR A 73 -13.45 18.48 -9.31
C THR A 73 -14.80 18.94 -9.85
N VAL A 74 -15.73 19.23 -8.95
CA VAL A 74 -17.04 19.78 -9.28
C VAL A 74 -17.13 21.23 -8.82
N ASP A 75 -17.91 22.03 -9.53
CA ASP A 75 -18.26 23.40 -9.15
C ASP A 75 -19.36 23.44 -8.08
N GLU A 76 -19.83 24.66 -7.73
CA GLU A 76 -20.86 24.88 -6.73
C GLU A 76 -22.22 24.33 -7.16
N ASP A 77 -22.46 24.15 -8.46
CA ASP A 77 -23.67 23.59 -9.04
C ASP A 77 -23.60 22.06 -9.20
N GLY A 78 -22.50 21.43 -8.76
CA GLY A 78 -22.26 20.00 -8.86
C GLY A 78 -21.88 19.52 -10.27
N GLN A 79 -21.55 20.43 -11.19
CA GLN A 79 -21.07 20.10 -12.52
C GLN A 79 -19.56 19.83 -12.50
N VAL A 80 -19.10 18.90 -13.34
CA VAL A 80 -17.67 18.60 -13.46
C VAL A 80 -16.95 19.81 -14.06
N SER A 81 -16.10 20.45 -13.26
CA SER A 81 -15.29 21.62 -13.66
C SER A 81 -13.89 21.24 -14.14
N TYR A 82 -13.34 20.11 -13.63
CA TYR A 82 -12.01 19.66 -13.99
C TYR A 82 -11.86 18.14 -13.80
N ILE A 83 -11.16 17.49 -14.74
CA ILE A 83 -10.74 16.10 -14.64
C ILE A 83 -9.22 16.09 -14.81
N GLY A 84 -8.50 15.60 -13.81
CA GLY A 84 -7.05 15.46 -13.83
C GLY A 84 -6.59 14.15 -13.19
N VAL A 85 -5.31 14.07 -12.92
CA VAL A 85 -4.69 12.94 -12.21
C VAL A 85 -4.51 13.32 -10.74
N TYR A 86 -4.80 12.37 -9.85
CA TYR A 86 -4.50 12.54 -8.43
C TYR A 86 -3.00 12.28 -8.21
N GLU A 87 -2.27 13.32 -7.81
CA GLU A 87 -0.85 13.20 -7.50
C GLU A 87 -0.64 12.49 -6.16
N ARG A 88 -0.04 11.31 -6.21
CA ARG A 88 0.41 10.57 -5.03
C ARG A 88 1.75 11.13 -4.57
N ARG A 89 1.71 12.10 -3.67
CA ARG A 89 2.89 12.80 -3.16
C ARG A 89 3.54 12.08 -1.97
N ARG A 90 4.74 12.54 -1.56
CA ARG A 90 5.51 11.94 -0.45
C ARG A 90 4.74 11.84 0.85
N SER A 91 3.93 12.83 1.20
CA SER A 91 3.10 12.78 2.41
C SER A 91 2.07 11.64 2.42
N ASN A 92 1.48 11.34 1.25
CA ASN A 92 0.58 10.20 1.10
C ASN A 92 1.34 8.88 1.29
N GLN A 93 2.54 8.79 0.72
CA GLN A 93 3.40 7.61 0.80
C GLN A 93 3.85 7.34 2.24
N ILE A 94 4.20 8.37 3.02
CA ILE A 94 4.56 8.25 4.44
C ILE A 94 3.44 7.54 5.22
N ILE A 95 2.22 8.05 5.09
CA ILE A 95 1.08 7.49 5.83
C ILE A 95 0.77 6.06 5.36
N GLU A 96 0.82 5.79 4.07
CA GLU A 96 0.63 4.45 3.52
C GLU A 96 1.65 3.45 4.08
N ASP A 97 2.94 3.80 4.07
CA ASP A 97 4.00 2.92 4.58
C ASP A 97 3.82 2.60 6.06
N PHE A 98 3.42 3.60 6.86
CA PHE A 98 3.15 3.40 8.28
C PHE A 98 1.88 2.58 8.52
N MET A 99 0.83 2.78 7.72
CA MET A 99 -0.38 1.96 7.79
C MET A 99 -0.09 0.51 7.44
N LEU A 100 0.72 0.25 6.40
CA LEU A 100 1.13 -1.11 6.02
C LEU A 100 1.94 -1.77 7.13
N ALA A 101 2.92 -1.07 7.71
CA ALA A 101 3.72 -1.59 8.81
C ALA A 101 2.86 -1.92 10.04
N ALA A 102 1.91 -1.06 10.41
CA ALA A 102 0.98 -1.31 11.51
C ALA A 102 0.09 -2.53 11.22
N ASN A 103 -0.48 -2.62 10.02
CA ASN A 103 -1.33 -3.73 9.63
C ASN A 103 -0.59 -5.08 9.65
N GLU A 104 0.66 -5.12 9.16
CA GLU A 104 1.51 -6.32 9.21
C GLU A 104 1.84 -6.71 10.66
N THR A 105 2.24 -5.73 11.49
CA THR A 105 2.61 -5.96 12.89
C THR A 105 1.46 -6.55 13.71
N ILE A 106 0.27 -5.98 13.58
CA ILE A 106 -0.92 -6.47 14.29
C ILE A 106 -1.30 -7.88 13.81
N ALA A 107 -1.28 -8.13 12.50
CA ALA A 107 -1.61 -9.45 11.97
C ALA A 107 -0.62 -10.53 12.43
N GLU A 108 0.67 -10.21 12.47
CA GLU A 108 1.70 -11.13 12.95
C GLU A 108 1.56 -11.42 14.44
N ASP A 109 1.34 -10.40 15.27
CA ASP A 109 1.21 -10.53 16.70
C ASP A 109 0.05 -11.47 17.08
N TYR A 110 -1.13 -11.23 16.53
CA TYR A 110 -2.32 -12.05 16.80
C TYR A 110 -2.26 -13.44 16.18
N PHE A 111 -1.54 -13.64 15.09
CA PHE A 111 -1.24 -14.97 14.56
C PHE A 111 -0.45 -15.80 15.56
N TRP A 112 0.60 -15.28 16.14
CA TRP A 112 1.44 -16.01 17.09
C TRP A 112 0.76 -16.23 18.45
N GLN A 113 -0.16 -15.36 18.84
CA GLN A 113 -0.99 -15.53 20.02
C GLN A 113 -2.07 -16.59 19.84
N GLN A 114 -2.31 -17.07 18.60
CA GLN A 114 -3.34 -18.07 18.26
C GLN A 114 -4.77 -17.63 18.65
N ILE A 115 -5.03 -16.35 18.64
CA ILE A 115 -6.35 -15.77 18.88
C ILE A 115 -7.14 -15.78 17.57
N PRO A 116 -8.44 -16.15 17.58
CA PRO A 116 -9.29 -16.02 16.40
C PRO A 116 -9.26 -14.59 15.84
N PHE A 117 -8.87 -14.46 14.59
CA PHE A 117 -8.56 -13.16 13.99
C PHE A 117 -9.08 -13.05 12.57
N GLU A 118 -9.20 -11.83 12.04
CA GLU A 118 -9.61 -11.55 10.66
C GLU A 118 -8.44 -11.01 9.84
N TYR A 119 -7.98 -11.80 8.88
CA TYR A 119 -6.88 -11.43 7.98
C TYR A 119 -7.39 -10.85 6.66
N ARG A 120 -6.60 -10.01 6.05
CA ARG A 120 -6.77 -9.58 4.67
C ARG A 120 -5.80 -10.38 3.81
N ILE A 121 -6.30 -11.40 3.13
CA ILE A 121 -5.49 -12.31 2.34
C ILE A 121 -5.55 -11.97 0.85
N HIS A 122 -4.46 -12.26 0.15
CA HIS A 122 -4.35 -12.15 -1.29
C HIS A 122 -3.59 -13.38 -1.80
N GLU A 123 -4.34 -14.32 -2.35
CA GLU A 123 -3.81 -15.58 -2.85
C GLU A 123 -2.94 -15.36 -4.09
N ALA A 124 -2.05 -16.30 -4.36
CA ALA A 124 -1.27 -16.30 -5.59
C ALA A 124 -2.18 -16.38 -6.84
N PRO A 125 -1.79 -15.79 -7.96
CA PRO A 125 -2.57 -15.85 -9.19
C PRO A 125 -2.66 -17.26 -9.73
N ASP A 126 -3.73 -17.53 -10.46
CA ASP A 126 -3.96 -18.80 -11.14
C ASP A 126 -2.89 -19.06 -12.21
N THR A 127 -2.34 -20.29 -12.24
CA THR A 127 -1.25 -20.67 -13.14
C THR A 127 -1.62 -20.53 -14.61
N GLU A 128 -2.88 -20.78 -14.96
CA GLU A 128 -3.34 -20.67 -16.36
C GLU A 128 -3.42 -19.20 -16.78
N ARG A 129 -3.92 -18.32 -15.91
CA ARG A 129 -3.92 -16.87 -16.17
C ARG A 129 -2.51 -16.32 -16.33
N VAL A 130 -1.57 -16.83 -15.52
CA VAL A 130 -0.15 -16.44 -15.62
C VAL A 130 0.47 -16.91 -16.96
N LYS A 131 0.14 -18.10 -17.45
CA LYS A 131 0.56 -18.55 -18.78
C LYS A 131 0.01 -17.67 -19.89
N GLN A 132 -1.27 -17.29 -19.80
CA GLN A 132 -1.89 -16.37 -20.77
C GLN A 132 -1.20 -15.01 -20.77
N LEU A 133 -0.88 -14.46 -19.58
CA LEU A 133 -0.09 -13.25 -19.46
C LEU A 133 1.29 -13.42 -20.11
N SER A 134 1.99 -14.53 -19.85
CA SER A 134 3.31 -14.81 -20.44
C SER A 134 3.27 -14.84 -21.97
N ILE A 135 2.23 -15.45 -22.56
CA ILE A 135 2.02 -15.45 -24.00
C ILE A 135 1.77 -14.03 -24.52
N LEU A 136 0.98 -13.24 -23.83
CA LEU A 136 0.70 -11.86 -24.20
C LEU A 136 1.98 -11.01 -24.22
N ILE A 137 2.74 -11.00 -23.11
CA ILE A 137 3.93 -10.15 -22.98
C ILE A 137 5.06 -10.58 -23.93
N SER A 138 5.13 -11.86 -24.31
CA SER A 138 6.11 -12.33 -25.30
C SER A 138 5.96 -11.66 -26.66
N LYS A 139 4.74 -11.23 -27.04
CA LYS A 139 4.48 -10.46 -28.26
C LYS A 139 5.08 -9.05 -28.24
N PHE A 140 5.39 -8.54 -27.06
CA PHE A 140 6.06 -7.27 -26.84
C PHE A 140 7.57 -7.43 -26.59
N GLY A 141 8.10 -8.65 -26.70
CA GLY A 141 9.52 -8.94 -26.49
C GLY A 141 9.91 -9.18 -25.03
N TYR A 142 8.95 -9.23 -24.10
CA TYR A 142 9.23 -9.49 -22.70
C TYR A 142 9.02 -10.97 -22.36
N TYR A 143 9.88 -11.48 -21.49
CA TYR A 143 9.82 -12.88 -21.05
C TYR A 143 9.69 -12.94 -19.55
N PHE A 144 8.75 -13.76 -19.10
CA PHE A 144 8.40 -13.95 -17.71
C PHE A 144 8.66 -15.42 -17.33
N LYS A 145 9.45 -15.66 -16.31
CA LYS A 145 9.69 -17.02 -15.82
C LYS A 145 8.55 -17.47 -14.92
N ALA A 146 7.50 -17.99 -15.51
CA ALA A 146 6.49 -18.73 -14.79
C ALA A 146 7.03 -20.14 -14.49
N SER A 147 7.57 -20.38 -13.30
CA SER A 147 7.79 -21.76 -12.86
C SER A 147 6.44 -22.42 -12.61
N LYS A 148 6.31 -23.71 -12.94
CA LYS A 148 5.01 -24.42 -13.07
C LYS A 148 4.21 -24.54 -11.77
N GLU A 149 4.76 -24.28 -10.58
CA GLU A 149 4.09 -24.59 -9.32
C GLU A 149 4.02 -23.46 -8.28
N ASN A 150 4.94 -22.49 -8.29
CA ASN A 150 4.91 -21.35 -7.34
C ASN A 150 5.53 -20.11 -7.98
N ILE A 151 4.70 -19.16 -8.32
CA ILE A 151 5.17 -17.87 -8.79
C ILE A 151 5.44 -16.98 -7.59
N HIS A 152 6.64 -16.39 -7.53
CA HIS A 152 6.96 -15.40 -6.50
C HIS A 152 6.58 -14.00 -6.97
N PRO A 153 6.03 -13.13 -6.10
CA PRO A 153 5.68 -11.75 -6.45
C PRO A 153 6.81 -10.96 -7.11
N LYS A 154 8.08 -11.23 -6.76
CA LYS A 154 9.28 -10.63 -7.39
C LYS A 154 9.33 -10.77 -8.92
N GLU A 155 8.75 -11.81 -9.49
CA GLU A 155 8.78 -11.98 -10.95
C GLU A 155 7.86 -10.94 -11.63
N PHE A 156 6.74 -10.63 -11.01
CA PHE A 156 5.86 -9.54 -11.47
C PHE A 156 6.51 -8.17 -11.25
N GLN A 157 7.13 -7.96 -10.10
CA GLN A 157 7.88 -6.73 -9.81
C GLN A 157 8.96 -6.48 -10.88
N LYS A 158 9.77 -7.49 -11.21
CA LYS A 158 10.79 -7.39 -12.28
C LYS A 158 10.18 -7.11 -13.65
N LEU A 159 9.00 -7.67 -13.96
CA LEU A 159 8.32 -7.38 -15.21
C LEU A 159 7.90 -5.91 -15.25
N LEU A 160 7.24 -5.41 -14.20
CA LEU A 160 6.78 -4.02 -14.11
C LEU A 160 7.95 -3.04 -14.20
N SER A 161 9.05 -3.29 -13.49
CA SER A 161 10.26 -2.45 -13.59
C SER A 161 10.92 -2.43 -14.98
N LYS A 162 10.74 -3.49 -15.78
CA LYS A 162 11.29 -3.53 -17.15
C LYS A 162 10.47 -2.77 -18.16
N ILE A 163 9.19 -2.58 -17.90
CA ILE A 163 8.27 -1.91 -18.83
C ILE A 163 8.03 -0.45 -18.46
N GLU A 164 8.59 0.00 -17.33
CA GLU A 164 8.47 1.38 -16.85
C GLU A 164 8.97 2.37 -17.92
N GLY A 165 8.14 3.36 -18.25
CA GLY A 165 8.41 4.34 -19.30
C GLY A 165 8.22 3.84 -20.74
N GLU A 166 7.89 2.57 -20.95
CA GLU A 166 7.68 2.01 -22.28
C GLU A 166 6.24 2.23 -22.80
N PRO A 167 6.03 2.34 -24.12
CA PRO A 167 4.69 2.55 -24.68
C PRO A 167 3.66 1.47 -24.31
N CYS A 168 4.11 0.28 -23.97
CA CYS A 168 3.27 -0.86 -23.59
C CYS A 168 3.01 -0.95 -22.07
N GLU A 169 3.62 -0.09 -21.26
CA GLU A 169 3.55 -0.12 -19.79
C GLU A 169 2.11 -0.21 -19.28
N ASN A 170 1.25 0.72 -19.71
CA ASN A 170 -0.13 0.80 -19.23
C ASN A 170 -0.93 -0.48 -19.56
N LEU A 171 -0.73 -1.03 -20.77
CA LEU A 171 -1.38 -2.27 -21.18
C LEU A 171 -0.91 -3.46 -20.35
N ILE A 172 0.41 -3.66 -20.25
CA ILE A 172 0.99 -4.81 -19.54
C ILE A 172 0.69 -4.74 -18.06
N SER A 173 0.79 -3.55 -17.43
CA SER A 173 0.47 -3.34 -16.01
C SER A 173 -1.00 -3.68 -15.71
N ARG A 174 -1.94 -3.23 -16.55
CA ARG A 174 -3.36 -3.57 -16.41
C ARG A 174 -3.64 -5.06 -16.62
N MET A 175 -2.99 -5.69 -17.58
CA MET A 175 -3.14 -7.14 -17.81
C MET A 175 -2.52 -7.95 -16.65
N THR A 176 -1.40 -7.49 -16.11
CA THR A 176 -0.78 -8.07 -14.93
C THR A 176 -1.72 -7.99 -13.72
N LEU A 177 -2.33 -6.81 -13.46
CA LEU A 177 -3.30 -6.66 -12.38
C LEU A 177 -4.52 -7.58 -12.57
N ARG A 178 -5.05 -7.71 -13.78
CA ARG A 178 -6.17 -8.61 -14.09
C ARG A 178 -5.84 -10.09 -13.91
N THR A 179 -4.57 -10.45 -13.96
CA THR A 179 -4.10 -11.82 -13.72
C THR A 179 -4.13 -12.17 -12.23
N MET A 180 -4.01 -11.16 -11.35
CA MET A 180 -4.07 -11.34 -9.92
C MET A 180 -5.46 -11.77 -9.46
N ARG A 181 -5.51 -12.49 -8.33
CA ARG A 181 -6.77 -12.72 -7.60
C ARG A 181 -7.19 -11.45 -6.87
N GLN A 182 -8.45 -11.37 -6.49
CA GLN A 182 -8.91 -10.30 -5.60
C GLN A 182 -8.55 -10.65 -4.15
N ALA A 183 -8.05 -9.67 -3.42
CA ALA A 183 -7.86 -9.79 -2.00
C ALA A 183 -9.22 -9.93 -1.30
N ARG A 184 -9.30 -10.77 -0.26
CA ARG A 184 -10.52 -11.04 0.52
C ARG A 184 -10.23 -11.08 2.01
N TYR A 185 -11.26 -11.03 2.83
CA TYR A 185 -11.13 -11.30 4.26
C TYR A 185 -11.25 -12.79 4.54
N SER A 186 -10.54 -13.28 5.53
CA SER A 186 -10.52 -14.70 5.92
C SER A 186 -10.11 -14.85 7.39
N THR A 187 -10.59 -15.89 8.03
CA THR A 187 -10.08 -16.33 9.34
C THR A 187 -8.79 -17.14 9.23
N GLU A 188 -8.48 -17.64 8.03
CA GLU A 188 -7.24 -18.35 7.74
C GLU A 188 -6.18 -17.38 7.24
N CYS A 189 -4.96 -17.47 7.80
CA CYS A 189 -3.84 -16.63 7.43
C CYS A 189 -3.06 -17.22 6.24
N GLU A 190 -3.45 -16.84 5.03
CA GLU A 190 -2.80 -17.31 3.78
C GLU A 190 -1.78 -16.32 3.21
N GLY A 191 -1.53 -15.21 3.93
CA GLY A 191 -0.62 -14.15 3.49
C GLY A 191 -1.21 -13.22 2.43
N HIS A 192 -0.40 -12.28 1.96
CA HIS A 192 -0.83 -11.30 0.96
C HIS A 192 0.17 -11.24 -0.19
N PHE A 193 -0.16 -11.89 -1.31
CA PHE A 193 0.71 -12.04 -2.47
C PHE A 193 1.23 -10.70 -3.00
N GLY A 194 0.35 -9.72 -3.25
CA GLY A 194 0.75 -8.42 -3.81
C GLY A 194 1.70 -7.63 -2.90
N LEU A 195 1.53 -7.72 -1.58
CA LEU A 195 2.42 -7.09 -0.60
C LEU A 195 3.64 -7.96 -0.25
N SER A 196 3.69 -9.19 -0.77
CA SER A 196 4.74 -10.16 -0.46
C SER A 196 4.98 -10.34 1.04
N CYS A 197 3.90 -10.37 1.85
CA CYS A 197 3.97 -10.55 3.30
C CYS A 197 3.19 -11.80 3.75
N LYS A 198 3.65 -12.38 4.86
CA LYS A 198 3.05 -13.59 5.44
C LYS A 198 1.79 -13.29 6.25
N TYR A 199 1.75 -12.15 6.91
CA TYR A 199 0.69 -11.73 7.81
C TYR A 199 0.19 -10.37 7.36
N TYR A 200 -1.11 -10.22 7.19
CA TYR A 200 -1.69 -8.93 6.85
C TYR A 200 -3.15 -8.85 7.30
N CYS A 201 -3.52 -7.71 7.83
CA CYS A 201 -4.90 -7.38 8.17
C CYS A 201 -5.21 -5.93 7.81
N HIS A 202 -6.44 -5.53 7.99
CA HIS A 202 -6.85 -4.14 7.96
C HIS A 202 -7.17 -3.66 9.37
N PHE A 203 -6.29 -2.87 9.96
CA PHE A 203 -6.41 -2.37 11.34
C PHE A 203 -6.53 -0.83 11.40
N THR A 204 -5.90 -0.13 10.49
CA THR A 204 -5.63 1.32 10.59
C THR A 204 -6.79 2.24 10.24
N SER A 205 -7.94 1.74 9.79
CA SER A 205 -9.06 2.57 9.34
C SER A 205 -10.44 2.16 9.87
N PRO A 206 -10.64 2.09 11.22
CA PRO A 206 -11.87 1.57 11.83
C PRO A 206 -13.11 2.45 11.59
N ILE A 207 -12.92 3.73 11.21
CA ILE A 207 -14.04 4.63 10.93
C ILE A 207 -14.78 4.26 9.63
N ARG A 208 -14.06 3.75 8.64
CA ARG A 208 -14.59 3.48 7.29
C ARG A 208 -14.60 2.02 6.88
N ARG A 209 -13.96 1.13 7.65
CA ARG A 209 -13.91 -0.31 7.37
C ARG A 209 -14.32 -1.10 8.61
N TYR A 210 -15.37 -1.91 8.47
CA TYR A 210 -15.86 -2.74 9.57
C TYR A 210 -14.84 -3.79 10.06
N PRO A 211 -14.07 -4.48 9.19
CA PRO A 211 -13.02 -5.40 9.63
C PRO A 211 -11.99 -4.75 10.56
N ASP A 212 -11.55 -3.53 10.25
CA ASP A 212 -10.64 -2.79 11.14
C ASP A 212 -11.27 -2.57 12.52
N LEU A 213 -12.54 -2.16 12.58
CA LEU A 213 -13.26 -1.99 13.84
C LEU A 213 -13.38 -3.31 14.60
N GLN A 214 -13.64 -4.42 13.90
CA GLN A 214 -13.72 -5.75 14.51
C GLN A 214 -12.38 -6.15 15.12
N ILE A 215 -11.27 -5.88 14.44
CA ILE A 215 -9.92 -6.13 14.99
C ILE A 215 -9.67 -5.30 16.25
N HIS A 216 -10.05 -4.01 16.27
CA HIS A 216 -9.94 -3.20 17.50
C HIS A 216 -10.74 -3.79 18.67
N ARG A 217 -11.91 -4.38 18.41
CA ARG A 217 -12.69 -5.07 19.44
C ARG A 217 -11.98 -6.33 19.94
N ILE A 218 -11.47 -7.16 19.03
CA ILE A 218 -10.68 -8.35 19.39
C ILE A 218 -9.48 -7.95 20.26
N ILE A 219 -8.76 -6.90 19.89
CA ILE A 219 -7.61 -6.38 20.67
C ILE A 219 -8.03 -5.93 22.07
N LYS A 220 -9.19 -5.30 22.19
CA LYS A 220 -9.70 -4.80 23.47
C LYS A 220 -10.19 -5.91 24.41
N ASP A 221 -10.69 -7.00 23.83
CA ASP A 221 -11.27 -8.12 24.58
C ASP A 221 -10.21 -9.14 25.07
N ASN A 222 -8.97 -9.02 24.59
CA ASN A 222 -7.83 -9.90 24.94
C ASN A 222 -6.70 -9.13 25.59
#